data_bf28a1c4ddbe68e505574fb5d40db72d
#
_entry.id   bf28a1c4ddbe68e505574fb5d40db72d
#
_cell.length_a   1.000
_cell.length_b   1.000
_cell.length_c   1.000
_cell.angle_alpha   90.00
_cell.angle_beta   90.00
_cell.angle_gamma   90.00
#
_symmetry.space_group_name_H-M   'P 1'
#
loop_
_entity.id
_entity.type
_entity.pdbx_description
1 polymer ?
#
loop_
_entity_poly.entity_id
_entity_poly.type
_entity_poly.pdbx_seq_one_letter_code
_entity_poly.pdbx_strand_id
1 'polypeptide(L)'
;MTDLLDSSQIRQIGVTIFSAILAFATPTEGFILALVIAFGFNIFCGMRADGVSVVRCKNFSASKFKNALLEMLLYVVIVYVMYGIMVSCNDNTEALFVIKMLTYIFCYVYICNAFKNLIKAYPKNVAFRVIYYILRFEFAKALPSYWKPILDRLNQEFDKKEEENKNGKP
;
A
#
# COMPACT_ATOMS: atom_id res chain seq x y z
N MET A 1 45.94 20.24 7.58
CA MET A 1 45.51 19.97 6.18
C MET A 1 44.19 19.26 6.20
N THR A 2 43.16 19.96 6.67
CA THR A 2 41.75 19.47 6.83
C THR A 2 40.80 20.68 6.88
N ASP A 3 40.83 21.51 5.85
CA ASP A 3 39.78 22.48 5.53
C ASP A 3 39.14 22.04 4.19
N LEU A 4 38.43 21.19 4.18
CA LEU A 4 37.17 20.58 4.39
C LEU A 4 36.01 21.47 3.98
N LEU A 5 35.59 21.29 2.72
CA LEU A 5 34.35 21.72 2.10
C LEU A 5 33.76 23.01 2.72
N ASP A 6 33.94 24.11 2.03
CA ASP A 6 33.25 25.36 2.34
C ASP A 6 31.74 25.10 2.46
N SER A 7 31.06 25.82 3.36
CA SER A 7 29.63 25.66 3.61
C SER A 7 28.77 25.80 2.33
N SER A 8 29.25 26.56 1.35
CA SER A 8 28.66 26.67 0.01
C SER A 8 28.76 25.36 -0.78
N GLN A 9 29.91 24.63 -0.68
CA GLN A 9 30.11 23.36 -1.35
C GLN A 9 29.24 22.25 -0.74
N ILE A 10 29.13 22.22 0.60
CA ILE A 10 28.23 21.28 1.30
C ILE A 10 26.79 21.49 0.86
N ARG A 11 26.36 22.75 0.77
CA ARG A 11 25.02 23.11 0.31
C ARG A 11 24.79 22.68 -1.14
N GLN A 12 25.75 22.91 -2.05
CA GLN A 12 25.66 22.50 -3.44
C GLN A 12 25.58 20.99 -3.59
N ILE A 13 26.41 20.25 -2.87
CA ILE A 13 26.37 18.78 -2.85
C ILE A 13 25.00 18.31 -2.36
N GLY A 14 24.48 18.88 -1.27
CA GLY A 14 23.15 18.55 -0.73
C GLY A 14 22.03 18.79 -1.74
N VAL A 15 22.04 19.94 -2.42
CA VAL A 15 21.05 20.27 -3.47
C VAL A 15 21.16 19.29 -4.65
N THR A 16 22.38 18.97 -5.08
CA THR A 16 22.61 18.04 -6.21
C THR A 16 22.10 16.63 -5.87
N ILE A 17 22.41 16.10 -4.68
CA ILE A 17 21.94 14.78 -4.24
C ILE A 17 20.41 14.77 -4.14
N PHE A 18 19.82 15.81 -3.54
CA PHE A 18 18.35 15.91 -3.39
C PHE A 18 17.66 15.98 -4.76
N SER A 19 18.21 16.77 -5.70
CA SER A 19 17.68 16.88 -7.06
C SER A 19 17.78 15.55 -7.81
N ALA A 20 18.87 14.80 -7.64
CA ALA A 20 19.02 13.47 -8.24
C ALA A 20 18.00 12.46 -7.69
N ILE A 21 17.75 12.50 -6.37
CA ILE A 21 16.72 11.67 -5.74
C ILE A 21 15.33 12.02 -6.27
N LEU A 22 15.01 13.31 -6.37
CA LEU A 22 13.73 13.76 -6.93
C LEU A 22 13.56 13.33 -8.39
N ALA A 23 14.58 13.53 -9.23
CA ALA A 23 14.56 13.12 -10.63
C ALA A 23 14.36 11.60 -10.77
N PHE A 24 15.01 10.79 -9.90
CA PHE A 24 14.82 9.35 -9.86
C PHE A 24 13.40 8.97 -9.42
N ALA A 25 12.81 9.69 -8.48
CA ALA A 25 11.48 9.39 -7.95
C ALA A 25 10.34 9.87 -8.86
N THR A 26 10.54 10.91 -9.67
CA THR A 26 9.51 11.56 -10.49
C THR A 26 8.70 10.59 -11.37
N PRO A 27 9.28 9.61 -12.07
CA PRO A 27 8.50 8.70 -12.90
C PRO A 27 7.54 7.80 -12.12
N THR A 28 7.75 7.65 -10.81
CA THR A 28 6.96 6.78 -9.93
C THR A 28 6.00 7.54 -9.02
N GLU A 29 6.01 8.88 -9.02
CA GLU A 29 5.23 9.72 -8.10
C GLU A 29 3.74 9.41 -8.13
N GLY A 30 3.15 9.24 -9.32
CA GLY A 30 1.74 8.92 -9.48
C GLY A 30 1.36 7.57 -8.86
N PHE A 31 2.25 6.59 -8.92
CA PHE A 31 2.06 5.28 -8.31
C PHE A 31 2.12 5.35 -6.78
N ILE A 32 3.09 6.11 -6.26
CA ILE A 32 3.20 6.33 -4.81
C ILE A 32 1.99 7.11 -4.27
N LEU A 33 1.54 8.13 -5.00
CA LEU A 33 0.33 8.89 -4.63
C LEU A 33 -0.91 7.97 -4.58
N ALA A 34 -1.10 7.11 -5.58
CA ALA A 34 -2.20 6.15 -5.60
C ALA A 34 -2.15 5.22 -4.39
N LEU A 35 -0.96 4.73 -4.02
CA LEU A 35 -0.75 3.89 -2.85
C LEU A 35 -1.11 4.63 -1.55
N VAL A 36 -0.68 5.88 -1.40
CA VAL A 36 -0.97 6.72 -0.22
C VAL A 36 -2.47 6.98 -0.11
N ILE A 37 -3.18 7.24 -1.22
CA ILE A 37 -4.63 7.42 -1.23
C ILE A 37 -5.35 6.13 -0.79
N ALA A 38 -4.97 4.99 -1.36
CA ALA A 38 -5.58 3.70 -1.00
C ALA A 38 -5.32 3.34 0.49
N PHE A 39 -4.10 3.59 0.97
CA PHE A 39 -3.73 3.45 2.38
C PHE A 39 -4.56 4.36 3.29
N GLY A 40 -4.65 5.66 2.98
CA GLY A 40 -5.44 6.63 3.76
C GLY A 40 -6.91 6.22 3.85
N PHE A 41 -7.49 5.76 2.74
CA PHE A 41 -8.85 5.23 2.71
C PHE A 41 -8.99 3.99 3.60
N ASN A 42 -8.04 3.05 3.56
CA ASN A 42 -8.04 1.86 4.41
C ASN A 42 -7.98 2.24 5.90
N ILE A 43 -7.11 3.18 6.29
CA ILE A 43 -7.01 3.67 7.67
C ILE A 43 -8.33 4.30 8.12
N PHE A 44 -8.91 5.17 7.30
CA PHE A 44 -10.20 5.80 7.59
C PHE A 44 -11.29 4.75 7.85
N CYS A 45 -11.41 3.74 6.99
CA CYS A 45 -12.38 2.66 7.14
C CYS A 45 -12.09 1.80 8.38
N GLY A 46 -10.81 1.55 8.69
CA GLY A 46 -10.40 0.82 9.90
C GLY A 46 -10.79 1.57 11.19
N MET A 47 -10.57 2.88 11.22
CA MET A 47 -11.00 3.73 12.34
C MET A 47 -12.52 3.66 12.55
N ARG A 48 -13.31 3.66 11.47
CA ARG A 48 -14.76 3.51 11.54
C ARG A 48 -15.17 2.13 12.09
N ALA A 49 -14.49 1.08 11.66
CA ALA A 49 -14.75 -0.29 12.12
C ALA A 49 -14.43 -0.49 13.62
N ASP A 50 -13.44 0.21 14.14
CA ASP A 50 -13.03 0.18 15.55
C ASP A 50 -13.83 1.18 16.41
N GLY A 51 -14.82 1.89 15.85
CA GLY A 51 -15.62 2.89 16.57
C GLY A 51 -14.85 4.14 17.00
N VAL A 52 -13.72 4.42 16.33
CA VAL A 52 -12.91 5.59 16.60
C VAL A 52 -13.63 6.84 16.09
N SER A 53 -13.82 7.83 16.97
CA SER A 53 -14.30 9.15 16.54
C SER A 53 -13.20 9.91 15.84
N VAL A 54 -13.36 10.17 14.53
CA VAL A 54 -12.39 10.90 13.70
C VAL A 54 -12.13 12.31 14.25
N VAL A 55 -13.15 12.93 14.88
CA VAL A 55 -13.04 14.29 15.42
C VAL A 55 -12.37 14.33 16.80
N ARG A 56 -12.60 13.32 17.64
CA ARG A 56 -12.13 13.30 19.03
C ARG A 56 -10.98 12.34 19.29
N CYS A 57 -10.57 11.56 18.29
CA CYS A 57 -9.55 10.50 18.38
C CYS A 57 -9.71 9.54 19.59
N LYS A 58 -10.94 9.45 20.17
CA LYS A 58 -11.22 8.49 21.23
C LYS A 58 -11.07 7.07 20.68
N ASN A 59 -10.45 6.19 21.45
CA ASN A 59 -10.17 4.80 21.09
C ASN A 59 -9.16 4.61 19.94
N PHE A 60 -8.41 5.65 19.59
CA PHE A 60 -7.36 5.53 18.58
C PHE A 60 -6.21 4.64 19.07
N SER A 61 -5.90 3.59 18.30
CA SER A 61 -4.77 2.71 18.58
C SER A 61 -3.53 3.13 17.81
N ALA A 62 -2.64 3.85 18.48
CA ALA A 62 -1.36 4.28 17.90
C ALA A 62 -0.51 3.09 17.41
N SER A 63 -0.57 1.93 18.08
CA SER A 63 0.14 0.72 17.69
C SER A 63 -0.37 0.17 16.35
N LYS A 64 -1.69 0.07 16.16
CA LYS A 64 -2.27 -0.37 14.88
C LYS A 64 -1.90 0.58 13.74
N PHE A 65 -1.97 1.89 13.99
CA PHE A 65 -1.59 2.91 13.00
C PHE A 65 -0.12 2.81 12.64
N LYS A 66 0.78 2.69 13.64
CA LYS A 66 2.22 2.51 13.42
C LYS A 66 2.51 1.28 12.56
N ASN A 67 1.90 0.14 12.87
CA ASN A 67 2.10 -1.09 12.11
C ASN A 67 1.63 -0.94 10.66
N ALA A 68 0.46 -0.34 10.43
CA ALA A 68 -0.04 -0.08 9.08
C ALA A 68 0.86 0.90 8.31
N LEU A 69 1.39 1.93 8.98
CA LEU A 69 2.34 2.88 8.38
C LEU A 69 3.66 2.18 7.99
N LEU A 70 4.19 1.31 8.85
CA LEU A 70 5.40 0.54 8.55
C LEU A 70 5.18 -0.40 7.36
N GLU A 71 4.00 -1.02 7.25
CA GLU A 71 3.63 -1.84 6.10
C GLU A 71 3.59 -1.02 4.80
N MET A 72 2.97 0.16 4.82
CA MET A 72 2.97 1.07 3.67
C MET A 72 4.38 1.48 3.27
N LEU A 73 5.22 1.86 4.24
CA LEU A 73 6.62 2.22 3.98
C LEU A 73 7.40 1.06 3.37
N LEU A 74 7.16 -0.17 3.83
CA LEU A 74 7.78 -1.36 3.24
C LEU A 74 7.38 -1.52 1.77
N TYR A 75 6.10 -1.30 1.42
CA TYR A 75 5.65 -1.36 0.03
C TYR A 75 6.30 -0.28 -0.83
N VAL A 76 6.44 0.94 -0.31
CA VAL A 76 7.17 2.02 -0.98
C VAL A 76 8.63 1.64 -1.23
N VAL A 77 9.30 1.06 -0.23
CA VAL A 77 10.69 0.58 -0.36
C VAL A 77 10.78 -0.51 -1.43
N ILE A 78 9.87 -1.48 -1.45
CA ILE A 78 9.84 -2.54 -2.47
C ILE A 78 9.71 -1.93 -3.87
N VAL A 79 8.81 -0.96 -4.05
CA VAL A 79 8.62 -0.26 -5.33
C VAL A 79 9.92 0.39 -5.78
N TYR A 80 10.59 1.16 -4.92
CA TYR A 80 11.82 1.86 -5.29
C TYR A 80 13.00 0.92 -5.50
N VAL A 81 13.12 -0.15 -4.73
CA VAL A 81 14.17 -1.17 -4.93
C VAL A 81 14.00 -1.85 -6.29
N MET A 82 12.79 -2.28 -6.63
CA MET A 82 12.50 -2.89 -7.93
C MET A 82 12.75 -1.93 -9.08
N TYR A 83 12.30 -0.68 -8.93
CA TYR A 83 12.55 0.37 -9.92
C TYR A 83 14.06 0.59 -10.13
N GLY A 84 14.80 0.77 -9.04
CA GLY A 84 16.25 0.99 -9.11
C GLY A 84 17.01 -0.15 -9.77
N ILE A 85 16.66 -1.41 -9.46
CA ILE A 85 17.28 -2.58 -10.08
C ILE A 85 17.04 -2.58 -11.59
N MET A 86 15.78 -2.41 -12.02
CA MET A 86 15.43 -2.48 -13.43
C MET A 86 16.01 -1.32 -14.24
N VAL A 87 15.96 -0.10 -13.70
CA VAL A 87 16.61 1.07 -14.33
C VAL A 87 18.11 0.87 -14.47
N SER A 88 18.77 0.26 -13.48
CA SER A 88 20.20 -0.07 -13.57
C SER A 88 20.54 -1.10 -14.65
N CYS A 89 19.54 -1.91 -15.03
CA CYS A 89 19.64 -2.86 -16.16
C CYS A 89 19.25 -2.23 -17.52
N ASN A 90 18.95 -0.93 -17.58
CA ASN A 90 18.42 -0.21 -18.74
C ASN A 90 17.01 -0.63 -19.20
N ASP A 91 16.25 -1.30 -18.34
CA ASP A 91 14.88 -1.78 -18.61
C ASP A 91 13.83 -0.72 -18.15
N ASN A 92 13.96 0.52 -18.59
CA ASN A 92 13.17 1.64 -18.08
C ASN A 92 11.65 1.49 -18.34
N THR A 93 11.27 0.98 -19.51
CA THR A 93 9.85 0.79 -19.89
C THR A 93 9.22 -0.34 -19.07
N GLU A 94 9.93 -1.45 -18.98
CA GLU A 94 9.54 -2.63 -18.21
C GLU A 94 9.50 -2.31 -16.72
N ALA A 95 10.41 -1.47 -16.22
CA ALA A 95 10.43 -0.99 -14.85
C ALA A 95 9.11 -0.30 -14.49
N LEU A 96 8.64 0.64 -15.29
CA LEU A 96 7.37 1.34 -15.06
C LEU A 96 6.17 0.39 -15.13
N PHE A 97 6.21 -0.60 -16.03
CA PHE A 97 5.16 -1.61 -16.11
C PHE A 97 5.11 -2.48 -14.83
N VAL A 98 6.25 -2.96 -14.34
CA VAL A 98 6.35 -3.76 -13.10
C VAL A 98 5.89 -2.94 -11.91
N ILE A 99 6.33 -1.68 -11.77
CA ILE A 99 5.89 -0.78 -10.71
C ILE A 99 4.38 -0.56 -10.74
N LYS A 100 3.81 -0.33 -11.92
CA LYS A 100 2.37 -0.22 -12.12
C LYS A 100 1.62 -1.45 -11.60
N MET A 101 2.10 -2.64 -11.95
CA MET A 101 1.49 -3.90 -11.52
C MET A 101 1.57 -4.07 -9.99
N LEU A 102 2.75 -3.85 -9.39
CA LEU A 102 2.93 -3.90 -7.94
C LEU A 102 2.01 -2.91 -7.22
N THR A 103 1.95 -1.67 -7.70
CA THR A 103 1.08 -0.63 -7.12
C THR A 103 -0.39 -1.05 -7.18
N TYR A 104 -0.86 -1.61 -8.29
CA TYR A 104 -2.23 -2.08 -8.41
C TYR A 104 -2.54 -3.22 -7.42
N ILE A 105 -1.60 -4.15 -7.22
CA ILE A 105 -1.75 -5.24 -6.23
C ILE A 105 -1.85 -4.66 -4.82
N PHE A 106 -0.97 -3.74 -4.45
CA PHE A 106 -0.99 -3.12 -3.12
C PHE A 106 -2.25 -2.27 -2.90
N CYS A 107 -2.64 -1.45 -3.88
CA CYS A 107 -3.89 -0.68 -3.82
C CYS A 107 -5.10 -1.60 -3.70
N TYR A 108 -5.14 -2.72 -4.43
CA TYR A 108 -6.21 -3.70 -4.33
C TYR A 108 -6.32 -4.29 -2.91
N VAL A 109 -5.20 -4.67 -2.30
CA VAL A 109 -5.18 -5.19 -0.92
C VAL A 109 -5.75 -4.15 0.05
N TYR A 110 -5.30 -2.89 -0.03
CA TYR A 110 -5.81 -1.83 0.83
C TYR A 110 -7.30 -1.55 0.62
N ILE A 111 -7.76 -1.49 -0.63
CA ILE A 111 -9.17 -1.25 -0.95
C ILE A 111 -10.04 -2.42 -0.47
N CYS A 112 -9.63 -3.67 -0.67
CA CYS A 112 -10.34 -4.82 -0.15
C CYS A 112 -10.44 -4.81 1.39
N ASN A 113 -9.34 -4.48 2.08
CA ASN A 113 -9.34 -4.34 3.53
C ASN A 113 -10.23 -3.18 4.00
N ALA A 114 -10.25 -2.06 3.28
CA ALA A 114 -11.13 -0.94 3.56
C ALA A 114 -12.61 -1.35 3.48
N PHE A 115 -13.02 -2.09 2.44
CA PHE A 115 -14.40 -2.57 2.32
C PHE A 115 -14.75 -3.64 3.36
N LYS A 116 -13.82 -4.53 3.75
CA LYS A 116 -14.00 -5.43 4.90
C LYS A 116 -14.29 -4.64 6.18
N ASN A 117 -13.54 -3.58 6.43
CA ASN A 117 -13.74 -2.69 7.57
C ASN A 117 -15.10 -1.96 7.51
N LEU A 118 -15.52 -1.50 6.32
CA LEU A 118 -16.84 -0.88 6.12
C LEU A 118 -17.97 -1.86 6.36
N ILE A 119 -17.86 -3.11 5.92
CA ILE A 119 -18.85 -4.17 6.20
C ILE A 119 -18.97 -4.42 7.70
N LYS A 120 -17.83 -4.41 8.42
CA LYS A 120 -17.82 -4.55 9.89
C LYS A 120 -18.47 -3.34 10.58
N ALA A 121 -18.19 -2.11 10.11
CA ALA A 121 -18.74 -0.88 10.67
C ALA A 121 -20.26 -0.73 10.39
N TYR A 122 -20.70 -1.19 9.22
CA TYR A 122 -22.07 -1.02 8.73
C TYR A 122 -22.68 -2.35 8.26
N PRO A 123 -22.96 -3.31 9.17
CA PRO A 123 -23.34 -4.69 8.79
C PRO A 123 -24.69 -4.78 8.05
N LYS A 124 -25.55 -3.77 8.23
CA LYS A 124 -26.86 -3.70 7.56
C LYS A 124 -26.76 -3.14 6.12
N ASN A 125 -25.63 -2.54 5.74
CA ASN A 125 -25.47 -1.95 4.41
C ASN A 125 -24.98 -2.99 3.41
N VAL A 126 -25.92 -3.45 2.58
CA VAL A 126 -25.66 -4.46 1.54
C VAL A 126 -24.73 -3.94 0.45
N ALA A 127 -24.75 -2.61 0.17
CA ALA A 127 -23.95 -2.03 -0.93
C ALA A 127 -22.44 -2.26 -0.71
N PHE A 128 -21.92 -2.10 0.52
CA PHE A 128 -20.50 -2.35 0.79
C PHE A 128 -20.09 -3.81 0.55
N ARG A 129 -20.99 -4.75 0.84
CA ARG A 129 -20.78 -6.17 0.59
C ARG A 129 -20.76 -6.46 -0.91
N VAL A 130 -21.72 -5.92 -1.65
CA VAL A 130 -21.78 -6.07 -3.11
C VAL A 130 -20.52 -5.50 -3.77
N ILE A 131 -20.11 -4.26 -3.41
CA ILE A 131 -18.90 -3.64 -3.96
C ILE A 131 -17.66 -4.48 -3.64
N TYR A 132 -17.53 -5.01 -2.42
CA TYR A 132 -16.40 -5.88 -2.05
C TYR A 132 -16.31 -7.11 -2.95
N TYR A 133 -17.45 -7.79 -3.22
CA TYR A 133 -17.45 -8.96 -4.08
C TYR A 133 -17.18 -8.62 -5.54
N ILE A 134 -17.72 -7.49 -6.04
CA ILE A 134 -17.43 -7.01 -7.40
C ILE A 134 -15.93 -6.73 -7.56
N LEU A 135 -15.32 -6.00 -6.63
CA LEU A 135 -13.89 -5.69 -6.66
C LEU A 135 -13.04 -6.98 -6.68
N ARG A 136 -13.39 -7.94 -5.81
CA ARG A 136 -12.68 -9.23 -5.74
C ARG A 136 -12.80 -10.03 -7.04
N PHE A 137 -13.98 -10.03 -7.64
CA PHE A 137 -14.25 -10.73 -8.89
C PHE A 137 -13.58 -10.08 -10.11
N GLU A 138 -13.69 -8.76 -10.25
CA GLU A 138 -13.10 -8.03 -11.36
C GLU A 138 -11.56 -8.02 -11.30
N PHE A 139 -10.98 -7.92 -10.11
CA PHE A 139 -9.53 -8.05 -9.95
C PHE A 139 -9.04 -9.45 -10.36
N ALA A 140 -9.75 -10.50 -9.95
CA ALA A 140 -9.41 -11.87 -10.33
C ALA A 140 -9.47 -12.09 -11.86
N LYS A 141 -10.36 -11.38 -12.57
CA LYS A 141 -10.42 -11.43 -14.05
C LYS A 141 -9.28 -10.65 -14.71
N ALA A 142 -8.88 -9.52 -14.11
CA ALA A 142 -7.83 -8.66 -14.66
C ALA A 142 -6.43 -9.28 -14.57
N LEU A 143 -6.26 -10.30 -13.71
CA LEU A 143 -4.99 -11.01 -13.57
C LEU A 143 -4.80 -12.02 -14.70
N PRO A 144 -3.57 -12.15 -15.23
CA PRO A 144 -3.23 -13.20 -16.16
C PRO A 144 -3.58 -14.58 -15.60
N SER A 145 -3.97 -15.51 -16.47
CA SER A 145 -4.47 -16.85 -16.07
C SER A 145 -3.50 -17.65 -15.18
N TYR A 146 -2.20 -17.44 -15.34
CA TYR A 146 -1.16 -18.09 -14.53
C TYR A 146 -1.08 -17.57 -13.08
N TRP A 147 -1.71 -16.40 -12.77
CA TRP A 147 -1.80 -15.88 -11.41
C TRP A 147 -3.00 -16.42 -10.63
N LYS A 148 -4.02 -16.95 -11.31
CA LYS A 148 -5.24 -17.47 -10.67
C LYS A 148 -4.96 -18.48 -9.56
N PRO A 149 -4.08 -19.51 -9.76
CA PRO A 149 -3.79 -20.49 -8.71
C PRO A 149 -3.15 -19.86 -7.46
N ILE A 150 -2.34 -18.80 -7.64
CA ILE A 150 -1.72 -18.07 -6.53
C ILE A 150 -2.78 -17.29 -5.75
N LEU A 151 -3.69 -16.63 -6.47
CA LEU A 151 -4.79 -15.87 -5.87
C LEU A 151 -5.74 -16.79 -5.08
N ASP A 152 -6.05 -17.96 -5.62
CA ASP A 152 -6.92 -18.94 -4.97
C ASP A 152 -6.28 -19.48 -3.67
N ARG A 153 -4.98 -19.74 -3.66
CA ARG A 153 -4.23 -20.11 -2.46
C ARG A 153 -4.24 -18.99 -1.41
N LEU A 154 -3.95 -17.76 -1.82
CA LEU A 154 -3.99 -16.60 -0.92
C LEU A 154 -5.39 -16.39 -0.33
N ASN A 155 -6.43 -16.52 -1.13
CA ASN A 155 -7.81 -16.42 -0.65
C ASN A 155 -8.13 -17.52 0.38
N GLN A 156 -7.73 -18.76 0.14
CA GLN A 156 -7.92 -19.86 1.08
C GLN A 156 -7.18 -19.64 2.40
N GLU A 157 -5.95 -19.12 2.36
CA GLU A 157 -5.19 -18.79 3.57
C GLU A 157 -5.83 -17.66 4.37
N PHE A 158 -6.37 -16.63 3.69
CA PHE A 158 -7.08 -15.54 4.35
C PHE A 158 -8.39 -16.03 4.99
N ASP A 159 -9.16 -16.86 4.29
CA ASP A 159 -10.42 -17.39 4.80
C ASP A 159 -10.17 -18.31 6.02
N LYS A 160 -9.13 -19.16 6.01
CA LYS A 160 -8.72 -19.97 7.17
C LYS A 160 -8.33 -19.13 8.39
N LYS A 161 -7.53 -18.08 8.20
CA LYS A 161 -7.15 -17.17 9.30
C LYS A 161 -8.34 -16.42 9.89
N GLU A 162 -9.36 -16.11 9.09
CA GLU A 162 -10.60 -15.51 9.60
C GLU A 162 -11.42 -16.51 10.43
N GLU A 163 -11.44 -17.78 10.06
CA GLU A 163 -12.12 -18.85 10.82
C GLU A 163 -11.39 -19.15 12.14
N GLU A 164 -10.07 -19.24 12.13
CA GLU A 164 -9.27 -19.43 13.34
C GLU A 164 -9.45 -18.28 14.35
N ASN A 165 -9.49 -17.02 13.85
CA ASN A 165 -9.74 -15.86 14.70
C ASN A 165 -11.18 -15.82 15.27
N LYS A 166 -12.15 -16.41 14.60
CA LYS A 166 -13.54 -16.53 15.12
C LYS A 166 -13.67 -17.62 16.17
N ASN A 167 -12.94 -18.73 15.99
CA ASN A 167 -13.00 -19.89 16.88
C ASN A 167 -12.05 -19.79 18.08
N GLY A 168 -11.06 -18.88 18.05
CA GLY A 168 -10.07 -18.68 19.10
C GLY A 168 -10.40 -17.58 20.13
N LYS A 169 -11.60 -17.01 20.13
CA LYS A 169 -12.06 -16.12 21.22
C LYS A 169 -12.81 -16.94 22.27
N PRO A 170 -12.26 -17.02 23.51
CA PRO A 170 -13.02 -17.51 24.66
C PRO A 170 -14.20 -16.59 24.99
#